data_e3e638132a139c505ea48ecac746c2e3
#
_entry.id   e3e638132a139c505ea48ecac746c2e3
#
_cell.length_a   1.000
_cell.length_b   1.000
_cell.length_c   1.000
_cell.angle_alpha   90.00
_cell.angle_beta   90.00
_cell.angle_gamma   90.00
#
_symmetry.space_group_name_H-M   'P 1'
#
loop_
_entity.id
_entity.type
_entity.pdbx_description
1 polymer ?
#
loop_
_entity_poly.entity_id
_entity_poly.type
_entity_poly.pdbx_seq_one_letter_code
_entity_poly.pdbx_strand_id
1 'polypeptide(L)'
;GSEMCIRDSGMMDMTEGMFQTIAREVFGRMTFNWCGNEINLEGPWKRISMVEAIKEQTGIDFKKDMSVEEALKLAEEHHIEVEEHEKSFGHIVNLFFEKYVEETLIQPTFLYGHPIEISPLTKKNPDDPRFVDRFELFIGGKEFANAYTELNDPIDQLERFENQIKERELGNDEANDIDMDFIEALEYGMPPAGGIGYGIDLSLIHI
;
A
#
# COMPACT_ATOMS: atom_id res chain seq x y z
N GLY A 1 22.93 -0.97 -3.97
CA GLY A 1 23.17 -2.08 -3.06
C GLY A 1 21.98 -3.02 -3.00
N SER A 2 22.17 -4.21 -3.49
CA SER A 2 21.12 -5.18 -3.81
C SER A 2 20.32 -5.72 -2.62
N GLU A 3 20.78 -5.59 -1.40
CA GLU A 3 20.07 -6.09 -0.21
C GLU A 3 19.45 -4.97 0.62
N MET A 4 19.76 -3.74 0.30
CA MET A 4 19.27 -2.58 1.05
C MET A 4 18.00 -1.98 0.49
N CYS A 5 17.58 -2.40 -0.69
CA CYS A 5 16.64 -1.56 -1.37
C CYS A 5 15.24 -1.66 -0.84
N ILE A 6 14.74 -2.78 -0.23
CA ILE A 6 13.31 -2.78 -0.09
C ILE A 6 12.75 -3.68 0.98
N ARG A 7 13.58 -4.29 1.76
CA ARG A 7 13.05 -4.82 3.00
C ARG A 7 12.80 -3.66 3.96
N ASP A 8 11.65 -3.05 3.74
CA ASP A 8 10.81 -2.28 4.65
C ASP A 8 11.43 -1.06 5.36
N SER A 9 12.50 -1.18 6.11
CA SER A 9 12.99 -0.06 6.91
C SER A 9 13.80 0.95 6.09
N GLY A 10 14.64 0.52 5.17
CA GLY A 10 15.57 1.41 4.47
C GLY A 10 14.91 2.48 3.61
N MET A 11 13.85 2.14 2.86
CA MET A 11 13.14 3.12 2.04
C MET A 11 12.21 4.00 2.89
N MET A 12 11.62 3.46 3.94
CA MET A 12 10.90 4.26 4.92
C MET A 12 11.82 5.26 5.60
N ASP A 13 13.01 4.83 6.07
CA ASP A 13 14.01 5.70 6.69
C ASP A 13 14.49 6.79 5.72
N MET A 14 14.75 6.42 4.47
CA MET A 14 15.14 7.37 3.41
C MET A 14 14.02 8.40 3.17
N THR A 15 12.78 7.95 3.06
CA THR A 15 11.62 8.81 2.84
C THR A 15 11.42 9.77 4.01
N GLU A 16 11.40 9.27 5.23
CA GLU A 16 11.30 10.08 6.45
C GLU A 16 12.43 11.11 6.51
N GLY A 17 13.68 10.69 6.31
CA GLY A 17 14.85 11.56 6.31
C GLY A 17 14.80 12.64 5.21
N MET A 18 14.29 12.31 4.01
CA MET A 18 14.12 13.25 2.92
C MET A 18 13.12 14.34 3.28
N PHE A 19 11.92 13.98 3.74
CA PHE A 19 10.90 14.95 4.15
C PHE A 19 11.38 15.84 5.29
N GLN A 20 12.03 15.25 6.30
CA GLN A 20 12.60 16.00 7.42
C GLN A 20 13.71 16.97 6.98
N THR A 21 14.56 16.55 6.03
CA THR A 21 15.61 17.42 5.48
C THR A 21 14.99 18.59 4.73
N ILE A 22 14.01 18.34 3.87
CA ILE A 22 13.30 19.41 3.15
C ILE A 22 12.64 20.37 4.13
N ALA A 23 11.96 19.86 5.16
CA ALA A 23 11.31 20.68 6.18
C ALA A 23 12.30 21.61 6.90
N ARG A 24 13.48 21.10 7.27
CA ARG A 24 14.51 21.89 7.96
C ARG A 24 15.22 22.87 7.04
N GLU A 25 15.70 22.40 5.89
CA GLU A 25 16.58 23.18 5.02
C GLU A 25 15.81 24.21 4.18
N VAL A 26 14.61 23.89 3.74
CA VAL A 26 13.82 24.77 2.88
C VAL A 26 12.87 25.64 3.69
N PHE A 27 12.20 25.07 4.67
CA PHE A 27 11.16 25.79 5.42
C PHE A 27 11.58 26.24 6.82
N GLY A 28 12.68 25.73 7.36
CA GLY A 28 13.19 26.06 8.70
C GLY A 28 12.27 25.68 9.85
N ARG A 29 11.33 24.75 9.62
CA ARG A 29 10.36 24.29 10.63
C ARG A 29 9.97 22.83 10.37
N MET A 30 9.51 22.16 11.42
CA MET A 30 9.08 20.76 11.37
C MET A 30 7.57 20.58 11.52
N THR A 31 6.86 21.65 11.84
CA THR A 31 5.41 21.63 12.05
C THR A 31 4.72 22.50 11.01
N PHE A 32 3.68 21.96 10.40
CA PHE A 32 2.92 22.60 9.32
C PHE A 32 1.42 22.48 9.61
N ASN A 33 0.63 23.48 9.20
CA ASN A 33 -0.81 23.36 9.21
C ASN A 33 -1.29 22.98 7.82
N TRP A 34 -1.93 21.82 7.70
CA TRP A 34 -2.43 21.30 6.43
C TRP A 34 -3.87 20.81 6.58
N CYS A 35 -4.77 21.32 5.74
CA CYS A 35 -6.20 20.99 5.78
C CYS A 35 -6.83 21.12 7.17
N GLY A 36 -6.38 22.10 7.97
CA GLY A 36 -6.87 22.36 9.33
C GLY A 36 -6.25 21.48 10.41
N ASN A 37 -5.33 20.60 10.06
CA ASN A 37 -4.59 19.75 11.00
C ASN A 37 -3.16 20.26 11.17
N GLU A 38 -2.66 20.23 12.40
CA GLU A 38 -1.24 20.42 12.67
C GLU A 38 -0.48 19.12 12.40
N ILE A 39 0.44 19.15 11.44
CA ILE A 39 1.27 18.01 11.03
C ILE A 39 2.67 18.23 11.59
N ASN A 40 3.18 17.27 12.35
CA ASN A 40 4.54 17.28 12.87
C ASN A 40 5.40 16.25 12.11
N LEU A 41 6.44 16.74 11.43
CA LEU A 41 7.37 15.92 10.65
C LEU A 41 8.57 15.42 11.49
N GLU A 42 8.63 15.72 12.79
CA GLU A 42 9.64 15.12 13.65
C GLU A 42 9.39 13.62 13.80
N GLY A 43 10.48 12.83 13.73
CA GLY A 43 10.41 11.38 13.82
C GLY A 43 10.56 10.82 15.25
N PRO A 44 10.48 9.51 15.40
CA PRO A 44 10.18 8.55 14.33
C PRO A 44 8.71 8.51 13.94
N TRP A 45 8.43 8.38 12.66
CA TRP A 45 7.05 8.27 12.15
C TRP A 45 6.46 6.88 12.46
N LYS A 46 5.14 6.85 12.65
CA LYS A 46 4.42 5.59 12.93
C LYS A 46 4.58 4.64 11.73
N ARG A 47 4.80 3.35 12.03
CA ARG A 47 4.80 2.25 11.07
C ARG A 47 3.82 1.21 11.56
N ILE A 48 2.81 0.91 10.75
CA ILE A 48 1.74 0.00 11.12
C ILE A 48 1.31 -0.82 9.91
N SER A 49 1.01 -2.11 10.12
CA SER A 49 0.43 -2.90 9.05
C SER A 49 -1.04 -2.54 8.81
N MET A 50 -1.51 -2.70 7.56
CA MET A 50 -2.90 -2.42 7.21
C MET A 50 -3.89 -3.17 8.12
N VAL A 51 -3.64 -4.44 8.35
CA VAL A 51 -4.52 -5.26 9.21
C VAL A 51 -4.49 -4.88 10.69
N GLU A 52 -3.35 -4.40 11.19
CA GLU A 52 -3.25 -3.86 12.55
C GLU A 52 -3.96 -2.52 12.69
N ALA A 53 -3.83 -1.65 11.68
CA ALA A 53 -4.54 -0.38 11.66
C ALA A 53 -6.06 -0.57 11.63
N ILE A 54 -6.56 -1.51 10.83
CA ILE A 54 -7.99 -1.88 10.83
C ILE A 54 -8.40 -2.42 12.20
N LYS A 55 -7.58 -3.29 12.80
CA LYS A 55 -7.87 -3.87 14.12
C LYS A 55 -7.93 -2.81 15.23
N GLU A 56 -7.05 -1.81 15.18
CA GLU A 56 -7.07 -0.68 16.13
C GLU A 56 -8.40 0.08 16.05
N GLN A 57 -8.98 0.26 14.86
CA GLN A 57 -10.20 1.03 14.65
C GLN A 57 -11.49 0.22 14.83
N THR A 58 -11.49 -1.05 14.43
CA THR A 58 -12.72 -1.86 14.35
C THR A 58 -12.76 -3.01 15.34
N GLY A 59 -11.62 -3.44 15.87
CA GLY A 59 -11.48 -4.66 16.66
C GLY A 59 -11.40 -5.96 15.83
N ILE A 60 -11.58 -5.89 14.50
CA ILE A 60 -11.54 -7.03 13.58
C ILE A 60 -10.09 -7.40 13.28
N ASP A 61 -9.77 -8.67 13.38
CA ASP A 61 -8.41 -9.18 13.18
C ASP A 61 -8.30 -10.00 11.89
N PHE A 62 -7.99 -9.33 10.78
CA PHE A 62 -7.78 -9.95 9.48
C PHE A 62 -6.44 -10.73 9.36
N LYS A 63 -5.58 -10.68 10.37
CA LYS A 63 -4.38 -11.52 10.42
C LYS A 63 -4.70 -12.97 10.69
N LYS A 64 -5.86 -13.24 11.31
CA LYS A 64 -6.35 -14.59 11.52
C LYS A 64 -6.72 -15.25 10.19
N ASP A 65 -6.68 -16.57 10.21
CA ASP A 65 -7.22 -17.35 9.08
C ASP A 65 -8.72 -17.10 8.97
N MET A 66 -9.16 -16.63 7.79
CA MET A 66 -10.53 -16.22 7.52
C MET A 66 -10.87 -16.53 6.07
N SER A 67 -12.01 -17.17 5.85
CA SER A 67 -12.49 -17.42 4.50
C SER A 67 -13.06 -16.14 3.85
N VAL A 68 -13.18 -16.16 2.53
CA VAL A 68 -13.80 -15.04 1.78
C VAL A 68 -15.25 -14.84 2.21
N GLU A 69 -15.99 -15.93 2.48
CA GLU A 69 -17.37 -15.86 2.93
C GLU A 69 -17.51 -15.21 4.31
N GLU A 70 -16.57 -15.49 5.21
CA GLU A 70 -16.52 -14.84 6.53
C GLU A 70 -16.19 -13.35 6.40
N ALA A 71 -15.27 -12.99 5.52
CA ALA A 71 -14.92 -11.60 5.24
C ALA A 71 -16.09 -10.83 4.59
N LEU A 72 -16.79 -11.43 3.62
CA LEU A 72 -18.01 -10.86 3.01
C LEU A 72 -19.10 -10.61 4.05
N LYS A 73 -19.30 -11.55 4.97
CA LYS A 73 -20.28 -11.39 6.05
C LYS A 73 -19.92 -10.21 6.97
N LEU A 74 -18.64 -10.04 7.29
CA LEU A 74 -18.19 -8.89 8.06
C LEU A 74 -18.42 -7.59 7.29
N ALA A 75 -18.18 -7.56 5.98
CA ALA A 75 -18.47 -6.38 5.15
C ALA A 75 -19.97 -6.02 5.19
N GLU A 76 -20.86 -7.02 5.09
CA GLU A 76 -22.30 -6.82 5.21
C GLU A 76 -22.69 -6.30 6.60
N GLU A 77 -22.19 -6.88 7.68
CA GLU A 77 -22.42 -6.46 9.07
C GLU A 77 -21.97 -5.01 9.30
N HIS A 78 -20.92 -4.58 8.61
CA HIS A 78 -20.36 -3.23 8.67
C HIS A 78 -20.92 -2.28 7.61
N HIS A 79 -21.93 -2.68 6.84
CA HIS A 79 -22.54 -1.87 5.77
C HIS A 79 -21.51 -1.34 4.77
N ILE A 80 -20.60 -2.22 4.33
CA ILE A 80 -19.65 -1.99 3.24
C ILE A 80 -20.25 -2.61 1.98
N GLU A 81 -20.42 -1.80 0.94
CA GLU A 81 -20.81 -2.29 -0.38
C GLU A 81 -19.60 -2.96 -1.02
N VAL A 82 -19.77 -4.15 -1.56
CA VAL A 82 -18.72 -4.94 -2.19
C VAL A 82 -19.16 -5.25 -3.62
N GLU A 83 -18.43 -4.74 -4.58
CA GLU A 83 -18.69 -5.00 -6.00
C GLU A 83 -18.32 -6.42 -6.40
N GLU A 84 -18.74 -6.88 -7.60
CA GLU A 84 -18.52 -8.26 -8.01
C GLU A 84 -17.03 -8.61 -8.15
N HIS A 85 -16.21 -7.69 -8.62
CA HIS A 85 -14.77 -7.85 -8.76
C HIS A 85 -14.01 -7.73 -7.42
N GLU A 86 -14.64 -7.17 -6.40
CA GLU A 86 -14.04 -6.99 -5.06
C GLU A 86 -14.29 -8.18 -4.12
N LYS A 87 -14.95 -9.24 -4.58
CA LYS A 87 -15.29 -10.42 -3.77
C LYS A 87 -14.08 -11.32 -3.54
N SER A 88 -12.99 -10.75 -3.04
CA SER A 88 -11.82 -11.46 -2.55
C SER A 88 -11.46 -11.02 -1.14
N PHE A 89 -10.65 -11.79 -0.43
CA PHE A 89 -10.19 -11.44 0.91
C PHE A 89 -9.47 -10.08 0.93
N GLY A 90 -8.56 -9.87 -0.01
CA GLY A 90 -7.74 -8.66 -0.03
C GLY A 90 -8.51 -7.40 -0.39
N HIS A 91 -9.45 -7.46 -1.33
CA HIS A 91 -10.32 -6.32 -1.63
C HIS A 91 -11.19 -5.96 -0.41
N ILE A 92 -11.73 -6.95 0.30
CA ILE A 92 -12.52 -6.67 1.51
C ILE A 92 -11.67 -6.01 2.58
N VAL A 93 -10.43 -6.47 2.80
CA VAL A 93 -9.49 -5.81 3.72
C VAL A 93 -9.26 -4.36 3.32
N ASN A 94 -9.07 -4.09 2.03
CA ASN A 94 -8.90 -2.73 1.52
C ASN A 94 -10.11 -1.83 1.77
N LEU A 95 -11.32 -2.33 1.50
CA LEU A 95 -12.57 -1.60 1.76
C LEU A 95 -12.74 -1.26 3.25
N PHE A 96 -12.31 -2.14 4.16
CA PHE A 96 -12.28 -1.83 5.58
C PHE A 96 -11.26 -0.74 5.91
N PHE A 97 -10.09 -0.78 5.28
CA PHE A 97 -9.07 0.24 5.45
C PHE A 97 -9.59 1.61 4.99
N GLU A 98 -10.10 1.72 3.78
CA GLU A 98 -10.66 2.96 3.22
C GLU A 98 -11.74 3.55 4.11
N LYS A 99 -12.66 2.72 4.58
CA LYS A 99 -13.80 3.17 5.38
C LYS A 99 -13.45 3.62 6.80
N TYR A 100 -12.50 2.95 7.46
CA TYR A 100 -12.28 3.13 8.90
C TYR A 100 -10.93 3.71 9.29
N VAL A 101 -9.94 3.64 8.39
CA VAL A 101 -8.55 3.97 8.75
C VAL A 101 -8.02 5.16 7.97
N GLU A 102 -8.17 5.21 6.67
CA GLU A 102 -7.49 6.14 5.77
C GLU A 102 -7.58 7.58 6.25
N GLU A 103 -8.78 8.09 6.47
CA GLU A 103 -9.02 9.47 6.93
C GLU A 103 -8.51 9.74 8.35
N THR A 104 -8.19 8.70 9.14
CA THR A 104 -7.66 8.85 10.50
C THR A 104 -6.14 9.03 10.55
N LEU A 105 -5.43 8.77 9.44
CA LEU A 105 -3.98 8.84 9.34
C LEU A 105 -3.52 10.30 9.16
N ILE A 106 -3.71 11.12 10.19
CA ILE A 106 -3.40 12.54 10.15
C ILE A 106 -1.90 12.80 10.24
N GLN A 107 -1.21 12.20 11.22
CA GLN A 107 0.23 12.35 11.37
C GLN A 107 0.98 11.41 10.39
N PRO A 108 2.23 11.75 9.99
CA PRO A 108 2.99 10.92 9.07
C PRO A 108 3.03 9.45 9.53
N THR A 109 2.49 8.58 8.70
CA THR A 109 2.34 7.16 9.02
C THR A 109 2.67 6.32 7.79
N PHE A 110 3.61 5.38 7.95
CA PHE A 110 3.83 4.34 6.97
C PHE A 110 2.87 3.18 7.21
N LEU A 111 1.99 2.96 6.24
CA LEU A 111 1.10 1.80 6.18
C LEU A 111 1.77 0.72 5.32
N TYR A 112 1.94 -0.49 5.84
CA TYR A 112 2.58 -1.59 5.11
C TYR A 112 1.75 -2.88 5.14
N GLY A 113 2.16 -3.88 4.35
CA GLY A 113 1.49 -5.18 4.31
C GLY A 113 0.12 -5.12 3.64
N HIS A 114 0.09 -4.55 2.43
CA HIS A 114 -1.10 -4.52 1.58
C HIS A 114 -1.45 -5.93 1.10
N PRO A 115 -2.73 -6.24 0.90
CA PRO A 115 -3.16 -7.49 0.30
C PRO A 115 -2.61 -7.70 -1.11
N ILE A 116 -2.41 -8.96 -1.45
CA ILE A 116 -1.85 -9.37 -2.73
C ILE A 116 -2.76 -9.01 -3.91
N GLU A 117 -4.06 -9.10 -3.73
CA GLU A 117 -5.07 -8.87 -4.76
C GLU A 117 -5.04 -7.42 -5.29
N ILE A 118 -4.75 -6.45 -4.41
CA ILE A 118 -4.67 -5.03 -4.79
C ILE A 118 -3.25 -4.57 -5.12
N SER A 119 -2.33 -5.49 -5.32
CA SER A 119 -0.90 -5.18 -5.52
C SER A 119 -0.27 -6.07 -6.60
N PRO A 120 -0.73 -5.99 -7.87
CA PRO A 120 -0.40 -6.96 -8.91
C PRO A 120 1.07 -6.97 -9.36
N LEU A 121 1.85 -5.93 -9.07
CA LEU A 121 3.25 -5.78 -9.48
C LEU A 121 4.24 -5.99 -8.33
N THR A 122 3.73 -6.37 -7.15
CA THR A 122 4.53 -6.41 -5.94
C THR A 122 4.85 -7.83 -5.51
N LYS A 123 6.05 -8.02 -4.99
CA LYS A 123 6.53 -9.31 -4.48
C LYS A 123 5.77 -9.73 -3.22
N LYS A 124 5.39 -11.01 -3.15
CA LYS A 124 4.77 -11.60 -1.97
C LYS A 124 5.65 -11.49 -0.74
N ASN A 125 5.04 -11.21 0.41
CA ASN A 125 5.72 -11.34 1.68
C ASN A 125 6.04 -12.83 1.96
N PRO A 126 7.29 -13.18 2.29
CA PRO A 126 7.67 -14.57 2.50
C PRO A 126 7.06 -15.20 3.78
N ASP A 127 6.70 -14.39 4.76
CA ASP A 127 6.15 -14.85 6.04
C ASP A 127 4.63 -15.05 5.97
N ASP A 128 3.94 -14.23 5.17
CA ASP A 128 2.50 -14.37 4.92
C ASP A 128 2.17 -13.99 3.45
N PRO A 129 2.03 -14.96 2.55
CA PRO A 129 1.86 -14.69 1.11
C PRO A 129 0.50 -14.07 0.73
N ARG A 130 -0.42 -13.89 1.68
CA ARG A 130 -1.65 -13.11 1.47
C ARG A 130 -1.38 -11.62 1.34
N PHE A 131 -0.19 -11.19 1.80
CA PHE A 131 0.25 -9.80 1.79
C PHE A 131 1.52 -9.66 0.95
N VAL A 132 1.86 -8.42 0.64
CA VAL A 132 3.01 -8.08 -0.19
C VAL A 132 3.96 -7.10 0.51
N ASP A 133 5.20 -7.04 0.01
CA ASP A 133 6.21 -6.09 0.47
C ASP A 133 5.97 -4.73 -0.20
N ARG A 134 5.00 -3.98 0.34
CA ARG A 134 4.57 -2.64 -0.10
C ARG A 134 4.32 -1.77 1.12
N PHE A 135 4.65 -0.50 1.01
CA PHE A 135 4.17 0.50 1.95
C PHE A 135 3.67 1.76 1.22
N GLU A 136 2.80 2.46 1.89
CA GLU A 136 2.33 3.79 1.52
C GLU A 136 2.60 4.75 2.68
N LEU A 137 2.94 6.00 2.35
CA LEU A 137 3.06 7.08 3.32
C LEU A 137 1.78 7.89 3.32
N PHE A 138 1.09 7.92 4.43
CA PHE A 138 -0.07 8.78 4.67
C PHE A 138 0.31 9.99 5.52
N ILE A 139 -0.18 11.17 5.12
CA ILE A 139 -0.12 12.41 5.90
C ILE A 139 -1.44 13.14 5.70
N GLY A 140 -2.13 13.49 6.78
CA GLY A 140 -3.40 14.20 6.72
C GLY A 140 -4.52 13.45 5.98
N GLY A 141 -4.53 12.11 6.08
CA GLY A 141 -5.49 11.26 5.40
C GLY A 141 -5.30 11.17 3.88
N LYS A 142 -4.08 11.46 3.37
CA LYS A 142 -3.75 11.36 1.93
C LYS A 142 -2.46 10.60 1.73
N GLU A 143 -2.39 9.83 0.64
CA GLU A 143 -1.20 9.11 0.19
C GLU A 143 -0.17 10.08 -0.40
N PHE A 144 1.02 10.14 0.19
CA PHE A 144 2.16 10.97 -0.26
C PHE A 144 3.23 10.19 -1.01
N ALA A 145 3.38 8.92 -0.70
CA ALA A 145 4.31 8.04 -1.39
C ALA A 145 3.80 6.60 -1.37
N ASN A 146 4.18 5.85 -2.41
CA ASN A 146 3.91 4.44 -2.57
C ASN A 146 5.19 3.73 -3.00
N ALA A 147 5.56 2.69 -2.29
CA ALA A 147 6.79 1.95 -2.56
C ALA A 147 6.58 0.45 -2.37
N TYR A 148 7.24 -0.33 -3.21
CA TYR A 148 7.16 -1.78 -3.13
C TYR A 148 8.40 -2.49 -3.67
N THR A 149 8.59 -3.72 -3.22
CA THR A 149 9.53 -4.66 -3.83
C THR A 149 8.95 -5.14 -5.16
N GLU A 150 9.68 -4.91 -6.24
CA GLU A 150 9.26 -5.32 -7.58
C GLU A 150 9.10 -6.84 -7.66
N LEU A 151 7.98 -7.29 -8.23
CA LEU A 151 7.79 -8.69 -8.57
C LEU A 151 8.71 -9.05 -9.76
N ASN A 152 9.66 -9.93 -9.52
CA ASN A 152 10.68 -10.31 -10.49
C ASN A 152 10.58 -11.78 -10.92
N ASP A 153 9.49 -12.45 -10.58
CA ASP A 153 9.18 -13.81 -11.05
C ASP A 153 8.19 -13.73 -12.21
N PRO A 154 8.58 -14.11 -13.44
CA PRO A 154 7.70 -14.01 -14.61
C PRO A 154 6.46 -14.91 -14.51
N ILE A 155 6.56 -16.04 -13.82
CA ILE A 155 5.44 -16.98 -13.66
C ILE A 155 4.38 -16.37 -12.72
N ASP A 156 4.80 -15.88 -11.55
CA ASP A 156 3.91 -15.21 -10.61
C ASP A 156 3.30 -13.94 -11.25
N GLN A 157 4.10 -13.17 -12.01
CA GLN A 157 3.61 -11.97 -12.68
C GLN A 157 2.53 -12.29 -13.72
N LEU A 158 2.70 -13.36 -14.49
CA LEU A 158 1.69 -13.78 -15.46
C LEU A 158 0.38 -14.17 -14.77
N GLU A 159 0.44 -14.94 -13.67
CA GLU A 159 -0.75 -15.28 -12.85
C GLU A 159 -1.48 -14.03 -12.33
N ARG A 160 -0.71 -12.99 -11.92
CA ARG A 160 -1.31 -11.73 -11.47
C ARG A 160 -2.05 -11.02 -12.59
N PHE A 161 -1.45 -10.94 -13.78
CA PHE A 161 -2.12 -10.35 -14.95
C PHE A 161 -3.36 -11.13 -15.37
N GLU A 162 -3.32 -12.47 -15.35
CA GLU A 162 -4.50 -13.29 -15.62
C GLU A 162 -5.65 -13.04 -14.62
N ASN A 163 -5.32 -12.78 -13.37
CA ASN A 163 -6.33 -12.42 -12.36
C ASN A 163 -6.88 -11.02 -12.58
N GLN A 164 -6.05 -10.05 -12.98
CA GLN A 164 -6.51 -8.71 -13.38
C GLN A 164 -7.49 -8.77 -14.56
N ILE A 165 -7.25 -9.62 -15.56
CA ILE A 165 -8.21 -9.82 -16.66
C ILE A 165 -9.57 -10.33 -16.16
N LYS A 166 -9.57 -11.29 -15.22
CA LYS A 166 -10.82 -11.79 -14.62
C LYS A 166 -11.56 -10.70 -13.86
N GLU A 167 -10.84 -9.85 -13.11
CA GLU A 167 -11.42 -8.71 -12.42
C GLU A 167 -12.03 -7.70 -13.40
N ARG A 168 -11.36 -7.44 -14.54
CA ARG A 168 -11.87 -6.59 -15.59
C ARG A 168 -13.17 -7.12 -16.19
N GLU A 169 -13.26 -8.44 -16.43
CA GLU A 169 -14.49 -9.09 -16.91
C GLU A 169 -15.65 -8.96 -15.90
N LEU A 170 -15.34 -8.77 -14.63
CA LEU A 170 -16.30 -8.55 -13.54
C LEU A 170 -16.61 -7.06 -13.29
N GLY A 171 -16.01 -6.15 -14.07
CA GLY A 171 -16.33 -4.71 -14.04
C GLY A 171 -15.25 -3.81 -13.45
N ASN A 172 -14.04 -4.31 -13.17
CA ASN A 172 -12.92 -3.49 -12.74
C ASN A 172 -12.26 -2.78 -13.94
N ASP A 173 -12.64 -1.53 -14.19
CA ASP A 173 -12.10 -0.72 -15.29
C ASP A 173 -10.62 -0.31 -15.07
N GLU A 174 -10.10 -0.41 -13.84
CA GLU A 174 -8.72 -0.08 -13.49
C GLU A 174 -7.76 -1.27 -13.65
N ALA A 175 -8.28 -2.48 -13.88
CA ALA A 175 -7.47 -3.68 -14.04
C ALA A 175 -6.56 -3.61 -15.27
N ASN A 176 -5.30 -4.02 -15.11
CA ASN A 176 -4.29 -4.00 -16.15
C ASN A 176 -4.55 -5.07 -17.22
N ASP A 177 -4.15 -4.76 -18.46
CA ASP A 177 -4.02 -5.77 -19.53
C ASP A 177 -2.75 -6.60 -19.33
N ILE A 178 -2.71 -7.77 -19.98
CA ILE A 178 -1.48 -8.59 -20.03
C ILE A 178 -0.46 -7.88 -20.93
N ASP A 179 0.68 -7.56 -20.35
CA ASP A 179 1.85 -7.07 -21.08
C ASP A 179 2.84 -8.23 -21.27
N MET A 180 2.75 -8.88 -22.43
CA MET A 180 3.63 -10.01 -22.76
C MET A 180 5.07 -9.58 -23.00
N ASP A 181 5.33 -8.36 -23.47
CA ASP A 181 6.67 -7.82 -23.63
C ASP A 181 7.35 -7.63 -22.28
N PHE A 182 6.57 -7.21 -21.27
CA PHE A 182 7.04 -7.11 -19.89
C PHE A 182 7.36 -8.49 -19.30
N ILE A 183 6.51 -9.50 -19.53
CA ILE A 183 6.77 -10.89 -19.08
C ILE A 183 8.06 -11.42 -19.73
N GLU A 184 8.22 -11.26 -21.05
CA GLU A 184 9.43 -11.67 -21.76
C GLU A 184 10.69 -10.96 -21.19
N ALA A 185 10.59 -9.67 -20.88
CA ALA A 185 11.68 -8.92 -20.25
C ALA A 185 12.05 -9.49 -18.87
N LEU A 186 11.08 -9.91 -18.06
CA LEU A 186 11.34 -10.57 -16.78
C LEU A 186 12.04 -11.92 -16.92
N GLU A 187 11.76 -12.67 -18.00
CA GLU A 187 12.42 -13.97 -18.29
C GLU A 187 13.92 -13.82 -18.56
N TYR A 188 14.39 -12.66 -19.07
CA TYR A 188 15.81 -12.36 -19.19
C TYR A 188 16.51 -12.15 -17.84
N GLY A 189 15.75 -11.96 -16.79
CA GLY A 189 16.20 -11.84 -15.42
C GLY A 189 16.19 -10.40 -14.89
N MET A 190 15.34 -10.13 -13.93
CA MET A 190 15.30 -8.88 -13.18
C MET A 190 15.94 -9.08 -11.80
N PRO A 191 17.00 -8.35 -11.43
CA PRO A 191 17.55 -8.43 -10.08
C PRO A 191 16.55 -7.92 -9.05
N PRO A 192 16.67 -8.30 -7.76
CA PRO A 192 15.89 -7.69 -6.70
C PRO A 192 15.99 -6.17 -6.77
N ALA A 193 14.86 -5.54 -6.94
CA ALA A 193 14.74 -4.09 -7.09
C ALA A 193 13.53 -3.58 -6.33
N GLY A 194 13.43 -2.28 -6.15
CA GLY A 194 12.28 -1.63 -5.63
C GLY A 194 12.08 -0.24 -6.17
N GLY A 195 10.82 0.10 -6.26
CA GLY A 195 10.38 1.38 -6.73
C GLY A 195 9.72 2.19 -5.62
N ILE A 196 9.80 3.51 -5.76
CA ILE A 196 9.04 4.44 -4.95
C ILE A 196 8.52 5.58 -5.83
N GLY A 197 7.24 5.86 -5.70
CA GLY A 197 6.59 7.03 -6.27
C GLY A 197 6.28 8.05 -5.18
N TYR A 198 6.53 9.33 -5.45
CA TYR A 198 6.17 10.44 -4.58
C TYR A 198 5.15 11.33 -5.29
N GLY A 199 4.07 11.68 -4.60
CA GLY A 199 3.16 12.73 -5.02
C GLY A 199 3.78 14.11 -4.79
N ILE A 200 4.56 14.61 -5.77
CA ILE A 200 5.29 15.88 -5.62
C ILE A 200 4.34 17.06 -5.40
N ASP A 201 3.23 17.10 -6.10
CA ASP A 201 2.23 18.17 -5.93
C ASP A 201 1.63 18.14 -4.51
N LEU A 202 1.34 16.96 -3.97
CA LEU A 202 0.88 16.81 -2.59
C LEU A 202 1.96 17.22 -1.58
N SER A 203 3.23 16.96 -1.90
CA SER A 203 4.36 17.26 -1.01
C SER A 203 4.76 18.74 -1.01
N LEU A 204 4.51 19.50 -2.10
CA LEU A 204 5.04 20.86 -2.29
C LEU A 204 3.97 21.96 -2.28
N ILE A 205 2.71 21.67 -2.64
CA ILE A 205 1.69 22.71 -2.80
C ILE A 205 1.04 23.10 -1.46
N HIS A 206 1.19 22.29 -0.44
CA HIS A 206 0.50 22.48 0.84
C HIS A 206 1.42 22.64 2.07
N ILE A 207 2.73 22.82 1.84
CA ILE A 207 3.69 23.12 2.92
C ILE A 207 3.94 24.63 3.04
#